data_4544a1c10a19de31c1a4abd4cecefec9
#
_entry.id   4544a1c10a19de31c1a4abd4cecefec9
#
_cell.length_a   1.000
_cell.length_b   1.000
_cell.length_c   1.000
_cell.angle_alpha   90.00
_cell.angle_beta   90.00
_cell.angle_gamma   90.00
#
_symmetry.space_group_name_H-M   'P 1'
#
loop_
_entity.id
_entity.type
_entity.pdbx_description
1 polymer ?
#
loop_
_entity_poly.entity_id
_entity_poly.type
_entity_poly.pdbx_seq_one_letter_code
_entity_poly.pdbx_strand_id
1 'polypeptide(L)'
;MIQKVSSFLKKDTVLTIALALAVLSMFIIPPSAGYLKYLDLHTLILLFGLMTATTGLQNIGFFRQLGELLLLRIHSLSQLEQLLILLCFFSSMLITNDVALITFVPFALELLRMVNRKDRIVPVVVCQTLAANLGSMTTPVGNPQNLYLYSHFELSLDTFIRSIGPFSLLSLVLLLLVTMFTPRETISLDTAGRDTTSDETFPKRCLFCCLGMFFLCLCTVAGLLPLPILFICILAIGCLADPKIFCQVDYSLILTFIGFFIFIGNLKHIPAVSSLLSSMITGHEVIVSVLASQVISNVPAAILLSGFTEKGVSLLIGTNLGGLGTLIASMASLISYKYIVRSCPEKKGIYFRWFTIANAGFLAVLMAVYFLVFYSI
;
A
#
# COMPACT_ATOMS: atom_id res chain seq x y z
N MET A 1 7.67 29.33 -10.20
CA MET A 1 8.12 28.25 -9.32
C MET A 1 7.22 28.07 -8.12
N ILE A 2 6.91 29.12 -7.36
CA ILE A 2 6.03 29.07 -6.15
C ILE A 2 4.62 28.53 -6.45
N GLN A 3 3.99 28.91 -7.56
CA GLN A 3 2.67 28.40 -7.94
C GLN A 3 2.66 26.90 -8.26
N LYS A 4 3.73 26.36 -8.87
CA LYS A 4 3.87 24.91 -9.11
C LYS A 4 4.07 24.14 -7.80
N VAL A 5 4.85 24.67 -6.87
CA VAL A 5 5.05 24.07 -5.52
C VAL A 5 3.74 24.12 -4.72
N SER A 6 3.03 25.25 -4.73
CA SER A 6 1.72 25.37 -4.08
C SER A 6 0.67 24.42 -4.66
N SER A 7 0.65 24.21 -5.99
CA SER A 7 -0.27 23.24 -6.61
C SER A 7 0.10 21.78 -6.28
N PHE A 8 1.39 21.48 -6.15
CA PHE A 8 1.89 20.17 -5.76
C PHE A 8 1.53 19.84 -4.31
N LEU A 9 1.76 20.77 -3.38
CA LEU A 9 1.40 20.63 -1.96
C LEU A 9 -0.11 20.51 -1.75
N LYS A 10 -0.94 21.24 -2.51
CA LYS A 10 -2.41 21.11 -2.45
C LYS A 10 -2.93 19.76 -2.93
N LYS A 11 -2.14 19.05 -3.71
CA LYS A 11 -2.53 17.76 -4.30
C LYS A 11 -2.32 16.60 -3.32
N ASP A 12 -1.35 16.71 -2.41
CA ASP A 12 -1.02 15.69 -1.41
C ASP A 12 -1.04 16.27 0.01
N THR A 13 -2.14 15.99 0.70
CA THR A 13 -2.37 16.48 2.07
C THR A 13 -1.39 15.89 3.08
N VAL A 14 -1.01 14.62 2.91
CA VAL A 14 -0.11 13.92 3.84
C VAL A 14 1.30 14.50 3.75
N LEU A 15 1.79 14.72 2.52
CA LEU A 15 3.06 15.41 2.29
C LEU A 15 3.07 16.80 2.91
N THR A 16 1.98 17.57 2.71
CA THR A 16 1.89 18.93 3.23
C THR A 16 1.97 18.95 4.75
N ILE A 17 1.26 18.03 5.42
CA ILE A 17 1.30 17.88 6.89
C ILE A 17 2.70 17.46 7.33
N ALA A 18 3.32 16.47 6.69
CA ALA A 18 4.65 15.99 7.05
C ALA A 18 5.70 17.12 6.98
N LEU A 19 5.70 17.89 5.88
CA LEU A 19 6.62 19.01 5.72
C LEU A 19 6.33 20.16 6.70
N ALA A 20 5.05 20.47 6.95
CA ALA A 20 4.68 21.48 7.95
C ALA A 20 5.15 21.11 9.36
N LEU A 21 4.94 19.85 9.77
CA LEU A 21 5.39 19.33 11.05
C LEU A 21 6.93 19.35 11.16
N ALA A 22 7.63 18.92 10.08
CA ALA A 22 9.08 19.00 10.01
C ALA A 22 9.57 20.43 10.23
N VAL A 23 9.02 21.40 9.47
CA VAL A 23 9.40 22.82 9.57
C VAL A 23 9.06 23.38 10.95
N LEU A 24 7.88 23.09 11.52
CA LEU A 24 7.53 23.53 12.86
C LEU A 24 8.49 22.99 13.91
N SER A 25 8.89 21.73 13.80
CA SER A 25 9.86 21.12 14.73
C SER A 25 11.26 21.73 14.64
N MET A 26 11.64 22.30 13.47
CA MET A 26 12.92 23.01 13.27
C MET A 26 13.03 24.30 14.06
N PHE A 27 11.91 24.92 14.45
CA PHE A 27 11.94 26.10 15.32
C PHE A 27 12.28 25.73 16.77
N ILE A 28 12.05 24.49 17.17
CA ILE A 28 12.37 23.98 18.54
C ILE A 28 13.79 23.41 18.53
N ILE A 29 14.12 22.59 17.53
CA ILE A 29 15.44 21.98 17.32
C ILE A 29 16.00 22.49 15.99
N PRO A 30 16.93 23.45 15.98
CA PRO A 30 17.45 24.01 14.75
C PRO A 30 18.16 22.99 13.85
N PRO A 31 18.09 23.16 12.52
CA PRO A 31 18.76 22.27 11.57
C PRO A 31 20.26 22.16 11.84
N SER A 32 20.75 20.93 11.87
CA SER A 32 22.15 20.60 12.08
C SER A 32 22.57 19.40 11.21
N ALA A 33 23.86 19.13 11.10
CA ALA A 33 24.36 17.94 10.41
C ALA A 33 23.81 16.62 11.03
N GLY A 34 23.34 16.66 12.29
CA GLY A 34 22.68 15.55 12.96
C GLY A 34 21.38 15.09 12.29
N TYR A 35 20.71 15.94 11.52
CA TYR A 35 19.48 15.59 10.79
C TYR A 35 19.68 14.46 9.79
N LEU A 36 20.88 14.31 9.22
CA LEU A 36 21.19 13.18 8.33
C LEU A 36 21.08 11.83 9.04
N LYS A 37 21.29 11.80 10.36
CA LYS A 37 21.16 10.58 11.16
C LYS A 37 19.71 10.19 11.44
N TYR A 38 18.76 11.11 11.25
CA TYR A 38 17.32 10.80 11.38
C TYR A 38 16.79 10.04 10.17
N LEU A 39 17.45 10.21 9.00
CA LEU A 39 17.00 9.62 7.76
C LEU A 39 17.36 8.13 7.70
N ASP A 40 16.35 7.30 7.57
CA ASP A 40 16.55 5.89 7.23
C ASP A 40 16.80 5.75 5.72
N LEU A 41 18.07 5.86 5.33
CA LEU A 41 18.48 5.75 3.92
C LEU A 41 18.19 4.36 3.35
N HIS A 42 18.20 3.32 4.19
CA HIS A 42 17.90 1.96 3.75
C HIS A 42 16.46 1.88 3.23
N THR A 43 15.51 2.35 4.02
CA THR A 43 14.10 2.41 3.62
C THR A 43 13.89 3.31 2.40
N LEU A 44 14.50 4.52 2.37
CA LEU A 44 14.29 5.46 1.26
C LEU A 44 14.79 4.94 -0.09
N ILE A 45 15.97 4.30 -0.12
CA ILE A 45 16.54 3.74 -1.36
C ILE A 45 15.74 2.51 -1.81
N LEU A 46 15.32 1.64 -0.89
CA LEU A 46 14.46 0.50 -1.21
C LEU A 46 13.10 0.95 -1.75
N LEU A 47 12.47 1.94 -1.12
CA LEU A 47 11.22 2.53 -1.63
C LEU A 47 11.41 3.07 -3.05
N PHE A 48 12.45 3.87 -3.27
CA PHE A 48 12.77 4.41 -4.60
C PHE A 48 12.95 3.29 -5.63
N GLY A 49 13.71 2.24 -5.31
CA GLY A 49 13.96 1.11 -6.21
C GLY A 49 12.69 0.32 -6.55
N LEU A 50 11.89 -0.03 -5.53
CA LEU A 50 10.62 -0.74 -5.71
C LEU A 50 9.63 0.09 -6.52
N MET A 51 9.50 1.39 -6.21
CA MET A 51 8.61 2.29 -6.94
C MET A 51 9.05 2.46 -8.39
N THR A 52 10.35 2.55 -8.67
CA THR A 52 10.88 2.61 -10.04
C THR A 52 10.54 1.35 -10.81
N ALA A 53 10.80 0.17 -10.25
CA ALA A 53 10.52 -1.12 -10.87
C ALA A 53 9.02 -1.31 -11.14
N THR A 54 8.16 -1.03 -10.14
CA THR A 54 6.71 -1.20 -10.27
C THR A 54 6.07 -0.18 -11.21
N THR A 55 6.53 1.06 -11.23
CA THR A 55 6.11 2.08 -12.21
C THR A 55 6.45 1.64 -13.63
N GLY A 56 7.64 1.08 -13.85
CA GLY A 56 8.03 0.53 -15.15
C GLY A 56 7.12 -0.62 -15.61
N LEU A 57 6.81 -1.57 -14.71
CA LEU A 57 5.88 -2.67 -15.00
C LEU A 57 4.45 -2.17 -15.28
N GLN A 58 4.00 -1.14 -14.56
CA GLN A 58 2.70 -0.52 -14.77
C GLN A 58 2.62 0.20 -16.12
N ASN A 59 3.67 0.93 -16.51
CA ASN A 59 3.72 1.66 -17.78
C ASN A 59 3.63 0.76 -19.01
N ILE A 60 4.24 -0.42 -18.96
CA ILE A 60 4.13 -1.41 -20.04
C ILE A 60 2.82 -2.20 -20.01
N GLY A 61 1.93 -1.95 -19.03
CA GLY A 61 0.64 -2.63 -18.92
C GLY A 61 0.70 -4.08 -18.44
N PHE A 62 1.82 -4.50 -17.82
CA PHE A 62 2.06 -5.90 -17.39
C PHE A 62 0.90 -6.45 -16.53
N PHE A 63 0.45 -5.71 -15.53
CA PHE A 63 -0.61 -6.17 -14.62
C PHE A 63 -1.97 -6.24 -15.29
N ARG A 64 -2.24 -5.35 -16.25
CA ARG A 64 -3.47 -5.36 -17.03
C ARG A 64 -3.52 -6.60 -17.93
N GLN A 65 -2.45 -6.91 -18.65
CA GLN A 65 -2.39 -8.09 -19.51
C GLN A 65 -2.49 -9.39 -18.69
N LEU A 66 -1.87 -9.44 -17.50
CA LEU A 66 -2.03 -10.58 -16.59
C LEU A 66 -3.51 -10.76 -16.21
N GLY A 67 -4.22 -9.68 -15.90
CA GLY A 67 -5.66 -9.72 -15.63
C GLY A 67 -6.46 -10.20 -16.82
N GLU A 68 -6.18 -9.70 -18.02
CA GLU A 68 -6.85 -10.09 -19.26
C GLU A 68 -6.64 -11.56 -19.61
N LEU A 69 -5.43 -12.08 -19.40
CA LEU A 69 -5.12 -13.50 -19.62
C LEU A 69 -5.96 -14.42 -18.71
N LEU A 70 -6.13 -14.03 -17.46
CA LEU A 70 -6.90 -14.81 -16.48
C LEU A 70 -8.41 -14.76 -16.78
N LEU A 71 -8.91 -13.70 -17.41
CA LEU A 71 -10.33 -13.56 -17.80
C LEU A 71 -10.77 -14.61 -18.82
N LEU A 72 -9.87 -15.16 -19.64
CA LEU A 72 -10.20 -16.16 -20.66
C LEU A 72 -10.83 -17.45 -20.07
N ARG A 73 -10.71 -17.66 -18.77
CA ARG A 73 -11.22 -18.85 -18.07
C ARG A 73 -12.49 -18.58 -17.24
N ILE A 74 -13.05 -17.39 -17.35
CA ILE A 74 -14.18 -16.95 -16.54
C ILE A 74 -15.49 -17.14 -17.29
N HIS A 75 -16.45 -17.80 -16.66
CA HIS A 75 -17.77 -18.09 -17.25
C HIS A 75 -18.94 -17.62 -16.36
N SER A 76 -18.69 -17.19 -15.12
CA SER A 76 -19.73 -16.74 -14.21
C SER A 76 -19.36 -15.43 -13.50
N LEU A 77 -20.39 -14.68 -13.07
CA LEU A 77 -20.23 -13.44 -12.32
C LEU A 77 -19.44 -13.65 -11.03
N SER A 78 -19.72 -14.71 -10.30
CA SER A 78 -18.98 -15.04 -9.05
C SER A 78 -17.50 -15.27 -9.31
N GLN A 79 -17.14 -15.99 -10.39
CA GLN A 79 -15.73 -16.20 -10.77
C GLN A 79 -15.07 -14.88 -11.16
N LEU A 80 -15.78 -13.98 -11.88
CA LEU A 80 -15.26 -12.67 -12.24
C LEU A 80 -14.95 -11.83 -10.99
N GLU A 81 -15.88 -11.75 -10.04
CA GLU A 81 -15.67 -10.99 -8.81
C GLU A 81 -14.52 -11.58 -7.99
N GLN A 82 -14.46 -12.91 -7.85
CA GLN A 82 -13.35 -13.60 -7.17
C GLN A 82 -12.01 -13.28 -7.82
N LEU A 83 -11.93 -13.38 -9.15
CA LEU A 83 -10.71 -13.04 -9.87
C LEU A 83 -10.26 -11.61 -9.61
N LEU A 84 -11.17 -10.62 -9.72
CA LEU A 84 -10.87 -9.21 -9.52
C LEU A 84 -10.37 -8.91 -8.11
N ILE A 85 -10.93 -9.58 -7.11
CA ILE A 85 -10.53 -9.45 -5.70
C ILE A 85 -9.18 -10.12 -5.46
N LEU A 86 -8.99 -11.35 -5.95
CA LEU A 86 -7.73 -12.09 -5.81
C LEU A 86 -6.58 -11.43 -6.55
N LEU A 87 -6.82 -10.81 -7.72
CA LEU A 87 -5.82 -10.00 -8.41
C LEU A 87 -5.33 -8.85 -7.53
N CYS A 88 -6.23 -8.13 -6.85
CA CYS A 88 -5.82 -7.10 -5.91
C CYS A 88 -5.06 -7.67 -4.72
N PHE A 89 -5.52 -8.79 -4.15
CA PHE A 89 -4.90 -9.41 -2.99
C PHE A 89 -3.46 -9.87 -3.28
N PHE A 90 -3.27 -10.69 -4.30
CA PHE A 90 -1.95 -11.24 -4.61
C PHE A 90 -1.00 -10.22 -5.25
N SER A 91 -1.52 -9.34 -6.11
CA SER A 91 -0.66 -8.30 -6.71
C SER A 91 -0.16 -7.32 -5.66
N SER A 92 -1.00 -6.93 -4.70
CA SER A 92 -0.59 -5.99 -3.64
C SER A 92 0.52 -6.53 -2.74
N MET A 93 0.74 -7.83 -2.68
CA MET A 93 1.90 -8.42 -1.99
C MET A 93 3.23 -8.01 -2.62
N LEU A 94 3.22 -7.66 -3.90
CA LEU A 94 4.42 -7.42 -4.68
C LEU A 94 4.57 -5.95 -5.12
N ILE A 95 3.45 -5.30 -5.50
CA ILE A 95 3.47 -3.99 -6.19
C ILE A 95 2.90 -2.84 -5.36
N THR A 96 2.67 -3.02 -4.10
CA THR A 96 1.95 -2.16 -3.16
C THR A 96 0.44 -2.10 -3.38
N ASN A 97 -0.29 -1.84 -2.29
CA ASN A 97 -1.74 -1.71 -2.28
C ASN A 97 -2.24 -0.59 -3.20
N ASP A 98 -1.55 0.54 -3.23
CA ASP A 98 -1.93 1.71 -4.03
C ASP A 98 -1.85 1.41 -5.52
N VAL A 99 -0.74 0.83 -5.98
CA VAL A 99 -0.53 0.45 -7.39
C VAL A 99 -1.52 -0.64 -7.82
N ALA A 100 -1.80 -1.62 -6.97
CA ALA A 100 -2.80 -2.65 -7.24
C ALA A 100 -4.18 -2.02 -7.48
N LEU A 101 -4.62 -1.07 -6.65
CA LEU A 101 -5.92 -0.42 -6.80
C LEU A 101 -5.98 0.54 -7.99
N ILE A 102 -4.91 1.31 -8.26
CA ILE A 102 -4.84 2.16 -9.45
C ILE A 102 -5.00 1.33 -10.73
N THR A 103 -4.49 0.10 -10.73
CA THR A 103 -4.55 -0.80 -11.89
C THR A 103 -5.89 -1.54 -11.98
N PHE A 104 -6.31 -2.19 -10.90
CA PHE A 104 -7.42 -3.15 -10.97
C PHE A 104 -8.79 -2.57 -10.67
N VAL A 105 -8.92 -1.41 -10.01
CA VAL A 105 -10.23 -0.78 -9.83
C VAL A 105 -10.81 -0.26 -11.14
N PRO A 106 -10.08 0.51 -11.98
CA PRO A 106 -10.58 0.89 -13.31
C PRO A 106 -10.92 -0.32 -14.16
N PHE A 107 -10.09 -1.36 -14.14
CA PHE A 107 -10.31 -2.61 -14.86
C PHE A 107 -11.62 -3.30 -14.42
N ALA A 108 -11.89 -3.38 -13.12
CA ALA A 108 -13.15 -3.92 -12.61
C ALA A 108 -14.36 -3.09 -13.03
N LEU A 109 -14.23 -1.74 -12.99
CA LEU A 109 -15.30 -0.84 -13.44
C LEU A 109 -15.65 -1.05 -14.91
N GLU A 110 -14.64 -1.22 -15.76
CA GLU A 110 -14.81 -1.48 -17.20
C GLU A 110 -15.52 -2.82 -17.41
N LEU A 111 -15.01 -3.91 -16.82
CA LEU A 111 -15.56 -5.25 -16.97
C LEU A 111 -17.01 -5.36 -16.48
N LEU A 112 -17.30 -4.83 -15.28
CA LEU A 112 -18.65 -4.87 -14.73
C LEU A 112 -19.67 -4.05 -15.55
N ARG A 113 -19.20 -3.01 -16.26
CA ARG A 113 -20.03 -2.28 -17.23
C ARG A 113 -20.28 -3.08 -18.50
N MET A 114 -19.25 -3.77 -19.02
CA MET A 114 -19.35 -4.62 -20.21
C MET A 114 -20.34 -5.77 -20.02
N VAL A 115 -20.31 -6.44 -18.87
CA VAL A 115 -21.28 -7.49 -18.53
C VAL A 115 -22.61 -6.95 -17.99
N ASN A 116 -22.86 -5.63 -18.10
CA ASN A 116 -24.07 -4.93 -17.65
C ASN A 116 -24.42 -5.13 -16.15
N ARG A 117 -23.41 -5.32 -15.29
CA ARG A 117 -23.57 -5.54 -13.84
C ARG A 117 -23.09 -4.34 -13.03
N LYS A 118 -23.63 -3.16 -13.37
CA LYS A 118 -23.34 -1.90 -12.64
C LYS A 118 -23.73 -1.96 -11.15
N ASP A 119 -24.69 -2.81 -10.79
CA ASP A 119 -25.13 -3.06 -9.41
C ASP A 119 -23.97 -3.60 -8.54
N ARG A 120 -23.04 -4.37 -9.13
CA ARG A 120 -21.91 -5.01 -8.44
C ARG A 120 -20.68 -4.14 -8.28
N ILE A 121 -20.64 -2.94 -8.88
CA ILE A 121 -19.48 -2.04 -8.81
C ILE A 121 -19.10 -1.72 -7.36
N VAL A 122 -20.04 -1.34 -6.51
CA VAL A 122 -19.74 -0.96 -5.12
C VAL A 122 -19.21 -2.15 -4.31
N PRO A 123 -19.89 -3.30 -4.24
CA PRO A 123 -19.39 -4.46 -3.52
C PRO A 123 -17.99 -4.89 -3.97
N VAL A 124 -17.77 -4.98 -5.28
CA VAL A 124 -16.48 -5.42 -5.84
C VAL A 124 -15.36 -4.45 -5.49
N VAL A 125 -15.55 -3.15 -5.68
CA VAL A 125 -14.50 -2.16 -5.38
C VAL A 125 -14.22 -2.06 -3.89
N VAL A 126 -15.22 -2.24 -3.01
CA VAL A 126 -15.00 -2.34 -1.56
C VAL A 126 -14.15 -3.58 -1.23
N CYS A 127 -14.49 -4.75 -1.79
CA CYS A 127 -13.72 -5.96 -1.58
C CYS A 127 -12.31 -5.88 -2.18
N GLN A 128 -12.12 -5.22 -3.35
CA GLN A 128 -10.79 -4.96 -3.90
C GLN A 128 -9.95 -4.07 -2.97
N THR A 129 -10.57 -3.07 -2.34
CA THR A 129 -9.88 -2.19 -1.38
C THR A 129 -9.43 -2.96 -0.14
N LEU A 130 -10.30 -3.79 0.42
CA LEU A 130 -9.95 -4.70 1.50
C LEU A 130 -8.85 -5.67 1.06
N ALA A 131 -8.99 -6.28 -0.11
CA ALA A 131 -8.02 -7.23 -0.65
C ALA A 131 -6.63 -6.61 -0.84
N ALA A 132 -6.55 -5.39 -1.36
CA ALA A 132 -5.29 -4.69 -1.53
C ALA A 132 -4.62 -4.36 -0.18
N ASN A 133 -5.37 -3.85 0.80
CA ASN A 133 -4.83 -3.55 2.13
C ASN A 133 -4.38 -4.83 2.87
N LEU A 134 -5.21 -5.89 2.83
CA LEU A 134 -4.98 -7.14 3.54
C LEU A 134 -3.97 -8.06 2.84
N GLY A 135 -3.89 -8.00 1.52
CA GLY A 135 -2.87 -8.71 0.74
C GLY A 135 -1.49 -8.08 0.95
N SER A 136 -1.41 -6.75 0.83
CA SER A 136 -0.14 -6.03 0.96
C SER A 136 0.53 -6.20 2.32
N MET A 137 -0.22 -6.48 3.39
CA MET A 137 0.38 -6.72 4.69
C MET A 137 1.23 -7.99 4.75
N THR A 138 1.06 -8.93 3.82
CA THR A 138 1.69 -10.27 3.85
C THR A 138 3.20 -10.23 3.64
N THR A 139 3.70 -9.22 2.96
CA THR A 139 5.13 -9.11 2.61
C THR A 139 5.73 -7.77 3.06
N PRO A 140 7.04 -7.72 3.31
CA PRO A 140 7.71 -6.45 3.62
C PRO A 140 7.60 -5.41 2.51
N VAL A 141 7.50 -5.83 1.25
CA VAL A 141 7.45 -4.94 0.08
C VAL A 141 6.03 -4.52 -0.33
N GLY A 142 5.00 -5.16 0.24
CA GLY A 142 3.60 -4.93 -0.14
C GLY A 142 3.07 -3.55 0.23
N ASN A 143 3.65 -2.87 1.20
CA ASN A 143 3.35 -1.48 1.51
C ASN A 143 4.52 -0.74 2.20
N PRO A 144 4.56 0.60 2.11
CA PRO A 144 5.69 1.39 2.60
C PRO A 144 5.95 1.25 4.11
N GLN A 145 4.89 1.16 4.93
CA GLN A 145 5.05 1.00 6.39
C GLN A 145 5.66 -0.33 6.76
N ASN A 146 5.35 -1.41 6.04
CA ASN A 146 5.94 -2.72 6.28
C ASN A 146 7.44 -2.70 5.98
N LEU A 147 7.81 -2.14 4.84
CA LEU A 147 9.20 -2.02 4.45
C LEU A 147 9.99 -1.22 5.47
N TYR A 148 9.41 -0.10 5.94
CA TYR A 148 10.02 0.73 6.96
C TYR A 148 10.18 -0.02 8.29
N LEU A 149 9.11 -0.62 8.83
CA LEU A 149 9.17 -1.33 10.12
C LEU A 149 10.08 -2.57 10.05
N TYR A 150 10.07 -3.28 8.91
CA TYR A 150 10.95 -4.41 8.65
C TYR A 150 12.42 -4.00 8.71
N SER A 151 12.78 -2.88 8.05
CA SER A 151 14.13 -2.33 8.02
C SER A 151 14.53 -1.73 9.38
N HIS A 152 13.67 -0.87 9.94
CA HIS A 152 13.94 -0.09 11.15
C HIS A 152 14.16 -0.96 12.40
N PHE A 153 13.40 -2.04 12.54
CA PHE A 153 13.53 -2.99 13.66
C PHE A 153 14.35 -4.23 13.31
N GLU A 154 14.99 -4.25 12.14
CA GLU A 154 15.81 -5.38 11.65
C GLU A 154 15.10 -6.73 11.78
N LEU A 155 13.79 -6.75 11.44
CA LEU A 155 12.97 -7.95 11.57
C LEU A 155 13.45 -9.04 10.61
N SER A 156 13.51 -10.29 11.07
CA SER A 156 13.72 -11.40 10.15
C SER A 156 12.46 -11.68 9.33
N LEU A 157 12.65 -12.21 8.11
CA LEU A 157 11.51 -12.58 7.25
C LEU A 157 10.61 -13.62 7.92
N ASP A 158 11.19 -14.56 8.67
CA ASP A 158 10.44 -15.56 9.45
C ASP A 158 9.57 -14.92 10.51
N THR A 159 10.13 -13.98 11.31
CA THR A 159 9.39 -13.22 12.32
C THR A 159 8.25 -12.43 11.67
N PHE A 160 8.53 -11.76 10.55
CA PHE A 160 7.53 -11.00 9.81
C PHE A 160 6.35 -11.88 9.36
N ILE A 161 6.65 -13.00 8.67
CA ILE A 161 5.62 -13.91 8.15
C ILE A 161 4.82 -14.58 9.28
N ARG A 162 5.46 -15.01 10.35
CA ARG A 162 4.77 -15.60 11.50
C ARG A 162 3.84 -14.61 12.20
N SER A 163 4.22 -13.34 12.25
CA SER A 163 3.42 -12.31 12.91
C SER A 163 2.20 -11.88 12.09
N ILE A 164 2.36 -11.74 10.77
CA ILE A 164 1.31 -11.22 9.87
C ILE A 164 0.57 -12.32 9.10
N GLY A 165 1.25 -13.43 8.81
CA GLY A 165 0.71 -14.51 7.99
C GLY A 165 -0.67 -15.03 8.44
N PRO A 166 -0.89 -15.28 9.74
CA PRO A 166 -2.20 -15.71 10.24
C PRO A 166 -3.34 -14.72 9.92
N PHE A 167 -3.07 -13.41 10.07
CA PHE A 167 -4.06 -12.37 9.75
C PHE A 167 -4.33 -12.28 8.24
N SER A 168 -3.28 -12.40 7.43
CA SER A 168 -3.39 -12.39 5.98
C SER A 168 -4.19 -13.60 5.47
N LEU A 169 -3.88 -14.79 5.96
CA LEU A 169 -4.58 -16.01 5.59
C LEU A 169 -6.06 -15.96 6.00
N LEU A 170 -6.35 -15.53 7.22
CA LEU A 170 -7.72 -15.34 7.69
C LEU A 170 -8.46 -14.33 6.80
N SER A 171 -7.80 -13.24 6.45
CA SER A 171 -8.37 -12.20 5.58
C SER A 171 -8.71 -12.73 4.20
N LEU A 172 -7.84 -13.56 3.62
CA LEU A 172 -8.10 -14.22 2.34
C LEU A 172 -9.33 -15.14 2.43
N VAL A 173 -9.43 -15.94 3.48
CA VAL A 173 -10.60 -16.81 3.72
C VAL A 173 -11.87 -15.99 3.86
N LEU A 174 -11.85 -14.91 4.65
CA LEU A 174 -13.02 -14.04 4.83
C LEU A 174 -13.45 -13.38 3.51
N LEU A 175 -12.50 -12.91 2.70
CA LEU A 175 -12.78 -12.33 1.38
C LEU A 175 -13.42 -13.37 0.45
N LEU A 176 -12.91 -14.60 0.42
CA LEU A 176 -13.49 -15.68 -0.37
C LEU A 176 -14.89 -16.03 0.12
N LEU A 177 -15.13 -16.08 1.42
CA LEU A 177 -16.46 -16.31 1.99
C LEU A 177 -17.46 -15.22 1.57
N VAL A 178 -17.06 -13.94 1.59
CA VAL A 178 -17.90 -12.83 1.11
C VAL A 178 -18.29 -13.03 -0.35
N THR A 179 -17.37 -13.50 -1.20
CA THR A 179 -17.67 -13.73 -2.62
C THR A 179 -18.55 -14.94 -2.89
N MET A 180 -18.68 -15.88 -1.95
CA MET A 180 -19.60 -17.04 -2.07
C MET A 180 -21.07 -16.60 -2.12
N PHE A 181 -21.40 -15.44 -1.57
CA PHE A 181 -22.76 -14.87 -1.61
C PHE A 181 -23.07 -14.14 -2.94
N THR A 182 -22.12 -14.09 -3.87
CA THR A 182 -22.35 -13.53 -5.21
C THR A 182 -23.18 -14.49 -6.07
N PRO A 183 -24.20 -14.00 -6.79
CA PRO A 183 -25.00 -14.85 -7.69
C PRO A 183 -24.12 -15.57 -8.73
N ARG A 184 -24.38 -16.87 -8.92
CA ARG A 184 -23.68 -17.69 -9.93
C ARG A 184 -24.35 -17.57 -11.31
N GLU A 185 -24.54 -16.34 -11.76
CA GLU A 185 -25.11 -16.09 -13.10
C GLU A 185 -24.01 -16.29 -14.17
N THR A 186 -24.37 -16.92 -15.26
CA THR A 186 -23.50 -17.04 -16.44
C THR A 186 -23.36 -15.66 -17.08
N ILE A 187 -22.13 -15.27 -17.39
CA ILE A 187 -21.81 -14.04 -18.10
C ILE A 187 -21.21 -14.40 -19.45
N SER A 188 -21.67 -13.76 -20.53
CA SER A 188 -20.97 -13.75 -21.79
C SER A 188 -20.07 -12.52 -21.82
N LEU A 189 -18.77 -12.74 -21.66
CA LEU A 189 -17.79 -11.73 -22.03
C LEU A 189 -17.72 -11.78 -23.57
N ASP A 190 -18.47 -10.92 -24.23
CA ASP A 190 -18.34 -10.73 -25.68
C ASP A 190 -16.92 -10.21 -25.95
N THR A 191 -16.01 -11.14 -26.21
CA THR A 191 -14.65 -10.83 -26.63
C THR A 191 -14.58 -10.32 -28.07
N ALA A 192 -15.71 -10.36 -28.77
CA ALA A 192 -15.83 -9.96 -30.18
C ALA A 192 -15.59 -8.46 -30.47
N GLY A 193 -15.58 -7.60 -29.46
CA GLY A 193 -15.25 -6.18 -29.59
C GLY A 193 -13.86 -5.80 -29.08
N ARG A 194 -13.11 -6.74 -28.52
CA ARG A 194 -11.69 -6.53 -28.22
C ARG A 194 -10.92 -6.90 -29.48
N ASP A 195 -10.36 -5.90 -30.11
CA ASP A 195 -9.27 -6.13 -31.06
C ASP A 195 -8.18 -6.93 -30.32
N THR A 196 -8.30 -8.27 -30.38
CA THR A 196 -7.24 -9.21 -29.96
C THR A 196 -6.00 -9.08 -30.85
N THR A 197 -5.98 -8.06 -31.68
CA THR A 197 -4.90 -7.74 -32.63
C THR A 197 -3.92 -6.71 -32.14
N SER A 198 -4.02 -6.20 -30.91
CA SER A 198 -2.82 -5.62 -30.33
C SER A 198 -1.94 -6.79 -29.85
N ASP A 199 -1.21 -7.39 -30.78
CA ASP A 199 0.12 -7.99 -30.57
C ASP A 199 1.08 -6.90 -29.98
N GLU A 200 0.63 -6.17 -29.00
CA GLU A 200 1.48 -5.36 -28.16
C GLU A 200 2.30 -6.31 -27.30
N THR A 201 3.21 -6.99 -27.99
CA THR A 201 4.31 -7.68 -27.32
C THR A 201 5.00 -6.63 -26.47
N PHE A 202 5.03 -6.85 -25.15
CA PHE A 202 5.80 -6.02 -24.24
C PHE A 202 7.15 -5.69 -24.88
N PRO A 203 7.66 -4.47 -24.75
CA PRO A 203 9.04 -4.21 -25.05
C PRO A 203 9.87 -5.10 -24.11
N LYS A 204 10.24 -6.30 -24.63
CA LYS A 204 10.89 -7.37 -23.83
C LYS A 204 12.03 -6.84 -23.00
N ARG A 205 12.81 -5.90 -23.56
CA ARG A 205 13.89 -5.23 -22.83
C ARG A 205 13.39 -4.50 -21.59
N CYS A 206 12.34 -3.70 -21.69
CA CYS A 206 11.79 -2.95 -20.56
C CYS A 206 11.23 -3.90 -19.50
N LEU A 207 10.50 -4.94 -19.92
CA LEU A 207 9.97 -5.96 -19.01
C LEU A 207 11.09 -6.64 -18.18
N PHE A 208 12.14 -7.16 -18.87
CA PHE A 208 13.24 -7.81 -18.17
C PHE A 208 14.03 -6.86 -17.28
N CYS A 209 14.24 -5.61 -17.69
CA CYS A 209 14.86 -4.60 -16.86
C CYS A 209 14.04 -4.33 -15.59
N CYS A 210 12.72 -4.13 -15.70
CA CYS A 210 11.85 -3.85 -14.56
C CYS A 210 11.74 -5.06 -13.62
N LEU A 211 11.61 -6.27 -14.14
CA LEU A 211 11.63 -7.50 -13.33
C LEU A 211 12.99 -7.70 -12.66
N GLY A 212 14.10 -7.39 -13.35
CA GLY A 212 15.44 -7.44 -12.79
C GLY A 212 15.63 -6.43 -11.65
N MET A 213 15.18 -5.18 -11.81
CA MET A 213 15.20 -4.16 -10.74
C MET A 213 14.37 -4.63 -9.53
N PHE A 214 13.19 -5.17 -9.77
CA PHE A 214 12.33 -5.68 -8.70
C PHE A 214 13.00 -6.84 -7.95
N PHE A 215 13.59 -7.77 -8.67
CA PHE A 215 14.33 -8.90 -8.08
C PHE A 215 15.52 -8.44 -7.25
N LEU A 216 16.30 -7.45 -7.71
CA LEU A 216 17.40 -6.87 -6.94
C LEU A 216 16.92 -6.21 -5.65
N CYS A 217 15.78 -5.53 -5.66
CA CYS A 217 15.17 -5.00 -4.45
C CYS A 217 14.81 -6.11 -3.46
N LEU A 218 14.23 -7.23 -3.94
CA LEU A 218 13.93 -8.39 -3.08
C LEU A 218 15.21 -9.02 -2.50
N CYS A 219 16.29 -9.11 -3.27
CA CYS A 219 17.59 -9.58 -2.78
C CYS A 219 18.13 -8.67 -1.67
N THR A 220 17.94 -7.34 -1.80
CA THR A 220 18.38 -6.39 -0.75
C THR A 220 17.51 -6.52 0.51
N VAL A 221 16.20 -6.68 0.37
CA VAL A 221 15.29 -6.96 1.50
C VAL A 221 15.65 -8.25 2.22
N ALA A 222 16.10 -9.27 1.47
CA ALA A 222 16.59 -10.54 2.03
C ALA A 222 18.03 -10.46 2.62
N GLY A 223 18.67 -9.29 2.61
CA GLY A 223 20.03 -9.09 3.11
C GLY A 223 21.15 -9.65 2.21
N LEU A 224 20.82 -10.06 0.97
CA LEU A 224 21.76 -10.67 0.03
C LEU A 224 22.56 -9.64 -0.77
N LEU A 225 22.05 -8.41 -0.93
CA LEU A 225 22.65 -7.38 -1.76
C LEU A 225 22.87 -6.08 -0.93
N PRO A 226 24.08 -5.50 -0.93
CA PRO A 226 24.34 -4.22 -0.27
C PRO A 226 23.60 -3.06 -0.91
N LEU A 227 23.09 -2.16 -0.08
CA LEU A 227 22.30 -0.99 -0.50
C LEU A 227 22.96 -0.09 -1.56
N PRO A 228 24.25 0.28 -1.47
CA PRO A 228 24.90 1.10 -2.50
C PRO A 228 24.91 0.44 -3.89
N ILE A 229 25.08 -0.90 -3.93
CA ILE A 229 25.06 -1.66 -5.18
C ILE A 229 23.65 -1.64 -5.75
N LEU A 230 22.62 -1.85 -4.93
CA LEU A 230 21.23 -1.73 -5.36
C LEU A 230 20.97 -0.37 -6.03
N PHE A 231 21.36 0.72 -5.36
CA PHE A 231 21.10 2.08 -5.85
C PHE A 231 21.72 2.32 -7.23
N ILE A 232 22.99 1.91 -7.41
CA ILE A 232 23.69 2.03 -8.70
C ILE A 232 23.00 1.17 -9.76
N CYS A 233 22.63 -0.06 -9.44
CA CYS A 233 21.94 -0.96 -10.35
C CYS A 233 20.57 -0.41 -10.79
N ILE A 234 19.77 0.14 -9.85
CA ILE A 234 18.47 0.75 -10.18
C ILE A 234 18.64 1.92 -11.15
N LEU A 235 19.62 2.79 -10.91
CA LEU A 235 19.89 3.91 -11.83
C LEU A 235 20.34 3.42 -13.21
N ALA A 236 21.29 2.48 -13.26
CA ALA A 236 21.81 1.95 -14.52
C ALA A 236 20.72 1.20 -15.31
N ILE A 237 20.02 0.27 -14.68
CA ILE A 237 19.00 -0.56 -15.35
C ILE A 237 17.78 0.30 -15.71
N GLY A 238 17.37 1.26 -14.86
CA GLY A 238 16.27 2.17 -15.15
C GLY A 238 16.56 3.07 -16.34
N CYS A 239 17.79 3.60 -16.48
CA CYS A 239 18.22 4.33 -17.68
C CYS A 239 18.21 3.43 -18.92
N LEU A 240 18.56 2.15 -18.80
CA LEU A 240 18.51 1.19 -19.89
C LEU A 240 17.09 0.81 -20.28
N ALA A 241 16.15 0.76 -19.33
CA ALA A 241 14.76 0.43 -19.59
C ALA A 241 14.04 1.58 -20.31
N ASP A 242 13.86 2.69 -19.61
CA ASP A 242 13.33 3.96 -20.08
C ASP A 242 13.64 5.05 -19.03
N PRO A 243 14.48 6.05 -19.33
CA PRO A 243 14.79 7.12 -18.39
C PRO A 243 13.56 7.90 -17.89
N LYS A 244 12.46 7.89 -18.64
CA LYS A 244 11.22 8.58 -18.25
C LYS A 244 10.56 7.95 -17.02
N ILE A 245 10.88 6.69 -16.69
CA ILE A 245 10.35 6.01 -15.50
C ILE A 245 10.68 6.83 -14.24
N PHE A 246 11.88 7.38 -14.15
CA PHE A 246 12.28 8.21 -13.01
C PHE A 246 11.42 9.48 -12.84
N CYS A 247 10.88 10.05 -13.91
CA CYS A 247 9.99 11.21 -13.83
C CYS A 247 8.58 10.86 -13.33
N GLN A 248 8.24 9.58 -13.28
CA GLN A 248 6.90 9.07 -12.94
C GLN A 248 6.87 8.41 -11.56
N VAL A 249 8.02 8.25 -10.91
CA VAL A 249 8.11 7.78 -9.51
C VAL A 249 7.37 8.76 -8.60
N ASP A 250 6.64 8.24 -7.63
CA ASP A 250 5.95 9.07 -6.63
C ASP A 250 6.92 9.62 -5.58
N TYR A 251 7.57 10.72 -5.91
CA TYR A 251 8.45 11.43 -4.99
C TYR A 251 7.72 12.05 -3.80
N SER A 252 6.38 12.21 -3.86
CA SER A 252 5.60 12.69 -2.72
C SER A 252 5.73 11.78 -1.53
N LEU A 253 5.69 10.46 -1.76
CA LEU A 253 5.85 9.46 -0.70
C LEU A 253 7.25 9.55 -0.07
N ILE A 254 8.31 9.61 -0.86
CA ILE A 254 9.70 9.73 -0.35
C ILE A 254 9.88 11.00 0.49
N LEU A 255 9.38 12.15 -0.01
CA LEU A 255 9.44 13.41 0.71
C LEU A 255 8.60 13.38 2.00
N THR A 256 7.50 12.66 2.00
CA THR A 256 6.67 12.44 3.20
C THR A 256 7.45 11.69 4.28
N PHE A 257 8.16 10.62 3.90
CA PHE A 257 9.05 9.90 4.82
C PHE A 257 10.14 10.80 5.38
N ILE A 258 10.83 11.56 4.53
CA ILE A 258 11.87 12.51 4.97
C ILE A 258 11.30 13.53 5.96
N GLY A 259 10.13 14.10 5.66
CA GLY A 259 9.44 15.04 6.56
C GLY A 259 9.14 14.44 7.92
N PHE A 260 8.58 13.23 7.96
CA PHE A 260 8.31 12.54 9.22
C PHE A 260 9.58 12.12 9.96
N PHE A 261 10.63 11.67 9.28
CA PHE A 261 11.91 11.34 9.92
C PHE A 261 12.51 12.56 10.64
N ILE A 262 12.49 13.73 10.01
CA ILE A 262 12.95 14.98 10.63
C ILE A 262 12.07 15.34 11.83
N PHE A 263 10.76 15.32 11.66
CA PHE A 263 9.81 15.64 12.72
C PHE A 263 10.01 14.75 13.94
N ILE A 264 10.07 13.43 13.76
CA ILE A 264 10.19 12.45 14.82
C ILE A 264 11.59 12.50 15.45
N GLY A 265 12.63 12.66 14.64
CA GLY A 265 13.97 12.88 15.13
C GLY A 265 14.04 14.06 16.09
N ASN A 266 13.39 15.17 15.76
CA ASN A 266 13.28 16.33 16.63
C ASN A 266 12.44 16.05 17.89
N LEU A 267 11.28 15.37 17.76
CA LEU A 267 10.42 15.03 18.90
C LEU A 267 11.14 14.17 19.95
N LYS A 268 11.95 13.22 19.51
CA LYS A 268 12.77 12.39 20.42
C LYS A 268 13.69 13.18 21.33
N HIS A 269 14.13 14.37 20.89
CA HIS A 269 15.00 15.25 21.67
C HIS A 269 14.23 16.16 22.66
N ILE A 270 12.90 16.09 22.72
CA ILE A 270 12.07 16.80 23.69
C ILE A 270 11.65 15.82 24.79
N PRO A 271 12.32 15.81 25.99
CA PRO A 271 12.11 14.76 26.99
C PRO A 271 10.65 14.61 27.44
N ALA A 272 9.94 15.74 27.63
CA ALA A 272 8.55 15.73 28.07
C ALA A 272 7.61 15.06 27.04
N VAL A 273 7.83 15.30 25.74
CA VAL A 273 7.04 14.70 24.66
C VAL A 273 7.40 13.22 24.51
N SER A 274 8.69 12.92 24.54
CA SER A 274 9.18 11.55 24.40
C SER A 274 8.67 10.65 25.53
N SER A 275 8.74 11.10 26.78
CA SER A 275 8.22 10.33 27.93
C SER A 275 6.71 10.14 27.89
N LEU A 276 5.96 11.19 27.50
CA LEU A 276 4.51 11.10 27.36
C LEU A 276 4.11 10.09 26.28
N LEU A 277 4.69 10.20 25.07
CA LEU A 277 4.35 9.30 23.97
C LEU A 277 4.76 7.85 24.31
N SER A 278 5.96 7.64 24.87
CA SER A 278 6.38 6.30 25.29
C SER A 278 5.44 5.70 26.33
N SER A 279 5.00 6.49 27.33
CA SER A 279 4.07 6.00 28.35
C SER A 279 2.69 5.64 27.81
N MET A 280 2.20 6.36 26.78
CA MET A 280 0.93 6.06 26.13
C MET A 280 1.00 4.80 25.23
N ILE A 281 2.16 4.52 24.66
CA ILE A 281 2.35 3.43 23.69
C ILE A 281 2.70 2.12 24.42
N THR A 282 3.53 2.18 25.46
CA THR A 282 4.05 1.00 26.13
C THR A 282 2.93 0.10 26.67
N GLY A 283 2.91 -1.15 26.24
CA GLY A 283 1.91 -2.15 26.59
C GLY A 283 0.63 -2.12 25.75
N HIS A 284 0.43 -1.07 24.95
CA HIS A 284 -0.76 -0.87 24.11
C HIS A 284 -0.44 -0.58 22.64
N GLU A 285 0.75 -1.01 22.17
CA GLU A 285 1.31 -0.67 20.88
C GLU A 285 0.34 -0.95 19.72
N VAL A 286 -0.32 -2.12 19.72
CA VAL A 286 -1.26 -2.50 18.66
C VAL A 286 -2.48 -1.59 18.66
N ILE A 287 -3.10 -1.36 19.82
CA ILE A 287 -4.31 -0.54 19.94
C ILE A 287 -4.01 0.90 19.56
N VAL A 288 -2.90 1.45 20.09
CA VAL A 288 -2.47 2.82 19.78
C VAL A 288 -2.17 2.98 18.29
N SER A 289 -1.54 1.97 17.66
CA SER A 289 -1.26 1.98 16.22
C SER A 289 -2.53 1.94 15.39
N VAL A 290 -3.50 1.11 15.76
CA VAL A 290 -4.81 1.06 15.09
C VAL A 290 -5.50 2.42 15.18
N LEU A 291 -5.58 3.01 16.38
CA LEU A 291 -6.24 4.31 16.61
C LEU A 291 -5.52 5.46 15.90
N ALA A 292 -4.20 5.52 15.99
CA ALA A 292 -3.39 6.52 15.29
C ALA A 292 -3.61 6.45 13.77
N SER A 293 -3.66 5.24 13.22
CA SER A 293 -3.89 5.02 11.79
C SER A 293 -5.23 5.59 11.32
N GLN A 294 -6.27 5.58 12.17
CA GLN A 294 -7.57 6.17 11.82
C GLN A 294 -7.52 7.68 11.62
N VAL A 295 -6.55 8.35 12.23
CA VAL A 295 -6.44 9.82 12.24
C VAL A 295 -5.39 10.30 11.24
N ILE A 296 -4.19 9.70 11.26
CA ILE A 296 -3.03 10.16 10.48
C ILE A 296 -2.61 9.23 9.36
N SER A 297 -3.37 8.13 9.11
CA SER A 297 -3.03 7.03 8.18
C SER A 297 -1.93 6.10 8.73
N ASN A 298 -1.93 4.85 8.25
CA ASN A 298 -1.06 3.78 8.74
C ASN A 298 0.44 4.04 8.50
N VAL A 299 0.83 4.65 7.38
CA VAL A 299 2.25 4.94 7.10
C VAL A 299 2.81 6.00 8.06
N PRO A 300 2.20 7.19 8.20
CA PRO A 300 2.62 8.15 9.23
C PRO A 300 2.57 7.59 10.65
N ALA A 301 1.55 6.78 10.98
CA ALA A 301 1.45 6.16 12.30
C ALA A 301 2.63 5.22 12.58
N ALA A 302 3.01 4.38 11.60
CA ALA A 302 4.17 3.50 11.71
C ALA A 302 5.45 4.28 12.01
N ILE A 303 5.72 5.33 11.22
CA ILE A 303 6.94 6.14 11.40
C ILE A 303 6.90 6.89 12.73
N LEU A 304 5.75 7.50 13.10
CA LEU A 304 5.64 8.24 14.35
C LEU A 304 5.87 7.34 15.57
N LEU A 305 5.15 6.21 15.63
CA LEU A 305 5.15 5.37 16.82
C LEU A 305 6.46 4.58 17.00
N SER A 306 7.14 4.22 15.90
CA SER A 306 8.45 3.54 15.94
C SER A 306 9.53 4.36 16.65
N GLY A 307 9.32 5.66 16.77
CA GLY A 307 10.20 6.55 17.52
C GLY A 307 10.16 6.36 19.03
N PHE A 308 9.15 5.67 19.59
CA PHE A 308 8.82 5.68 21.01
C PHE A 308 8.55 4.29 21.58
N THR A 309 8.82 3.22 20.88
CA THR A 309 8.75 1.82 21.33
C THR A 309 9.76 0.95 20.60
N GLU A 310 10.22 -0.10 21.27
CA GLU A 310 11.10 -1.13 20.69
C GLU A 310 10.31 -2.36 20.19
N LYS A 311 8.97 -2.36 20.35
CA LYS A 311 8.12 -3.49 19.96
C LYS A 311 7.70 -3.42 18.48
N GLY A 312 8.65 -3.64 17.57
CA GLY A 312 8.44 -3.56 16.12
C GLY A 312 7.35 -4.50 15.60
N VAL A 313 7.25 -5.71 16.13
CA VAL A 313 6.21 -6.69 15.75
C VAL A 313 4.80 -6.18 16.10
N SER A 314 4.64 -5.61 17.30
CA SER A 314 3.35 -5.05 17.71
C SER A 314 2.94 -3.85 16.84
N LEU A 315 3.89 -2.97 16.49
CA LEU A 315 3.64 -1.88 15.54
C LEU A 315 3.28 -2.41 14.15
N LEU A 316 3.98 -3.45 13.68
CA LEU A 316 3.72 -4.08 12.39
C LEU A 316 2.28 -4.61 12.33
N ILE A 317 1.84 -5.36 13.35
CA ILE A 317 0.46 -5.85 13.44
C ILE A 317 -0.51 -4.67 13.51
N GLY A 318 -0.29 -3.74 14.44
CA GLY A 318 -1.22 -2.64 14.70
C GLY A 318 -1.40 -1.70 13.51
N THR A 319 -0.33 -1.34 12.80
CA THR A 319 -0.42 -0.44 11.63
C THR A 319 -1.01 -1.11 10.39
N ASN A 320 -0.83 -2.42 10.22
CA ASN A 320 -1.48 -3.17 9.15
C ASN A 320 -2.98 -3.33 9.40
N LEU A 321 -3.39 -3.75 10.60
CA LEU A 321 -4.80 -3.79 10.98
C LEU A 321 -5.42 -2.40 10.98
N GLY A 322 -4.64 -1.39 11.43
CA GLY A 322 -5.03 0.01 11.43
C GLY A 322 -5.25 0.63 10.04
N GLY A 323 -4.73 0.01 8.97
CA GLY A 323 -5.05 0.37 7.58
C GLY A 323 -6.51 0.11 7.18
N LEU A 324 -7.24 -0.68 7.98
CA LEU A 324 -8.69 -0.87 7.91
C LEU A 324 -9.41 0.21 8.73
N GLY A 325 -10.73 0.33 8.54
CA GLY A 325 -11.57 1.26 9.29
C GLY A 325 -11.98 2.48 8.48
N THR A 326 -11.41 3.65 8.76
CA THR A 326 -11.77 4.89 8.06
C THR A 326 -11.13 5.01 6.68
N LEU A 327 -11.65 5.89 5.82
CA LEU A 327 -11.03 6.20 4.52
C LEU A 327 -9.63 6.83 4.66
N ILE A 328 -9.35 7.48 5.79
CA ILE A 328 -8.06 8.12 6.06
C ILE A 328 -7.03 7.10 6.50
N ALA A 329 -7.46 5.98 7.08
CA ALA A 329 -6.60 4.96 7.64
C ALA A 329 -5.58 4.38 6.63
N SER A 330 -5.94 4.36 5.35
CA SER A 330 -5.04 3.95 4.26
C SER A 330 -5.23 4.84 3.04
N MET A 331 -4.13 5.27 2.42
CA MET A 331 -4.17 6.02 1.16
C MET A 331 -4.82 5.19 0.03
N ALA A 332 -4.62 3.88 0.03
CA ALA A 332 -5.28 2.95 -0.88
C ALA A 332 -6.81 3.07 -0.85
N SER A 333 -7.39 3.23 0.34
CA SER A 333 -8.83 3.44 0.52
C SER A 333 -9.33 4.73 -0.14
N LEU A 334 -8.53 5.80 -0.08
CA LEU A 334 -8.84 7.06 -0.75
C LEU A 334 -8.78 6.95 -2.28
N ILE A 335 -7.87 6.14 -2.81
CA ILE A 335 -7.76 5.88 -4.27
C ILE A 335 -9.04 5.25 -4.79
N SER A 336 -9.51 4.18 -4.17
CA SER A 336 -10.76 3.50 -4.56
C SER A 336 -11.96 4.45 -4.46
N TYR A 337 -12.05 5.22 -3.39
CA TYR A 337 -13.11 6.21 -3.23
C TYR A 337 -13.09 7.28 -4.34
N LYS A 338 -11.90 7.80 -4.70
CA LYS A 338 -11.76 8.76 -5.80
C LYS A 338 -12.22 8.19 -7.14
N TYR A 339 -11.94 6.92 -7.42
CA TYR A 339 -12.43 6.25 -8.64
C TYR A 339 -13.97 6.17 -8.65
N ILE A 340 -14.60 5.81 -7.54
CA ILE A 340 -16.07 5.76 -7.45
C ILE A 340 -16.66 7.15 -7.62
N VAL A 341 -16.14 8.17 -6.93
CA VAL A 341 -16.64 9.57 -7.06
C VAL A 341 -16.54 10.07 -8.49
N ARG A 342 -15.47 9.70 -9.21
CA ARG A 342 -15.24 10.13 -10.59
C ARG A 342 -16.08 9.34 -11.60
N SER A 343 -16.23 8.04 -11.42
CA SER A 343 -16.81 7.12 -12.41
C SER A 343 -18.31 6.84 -12.19
N CYS A 344 -18.79 6.96 -10.94
CA CYS A 344 -20.15 6.66 -10.50
C CYS A 344 -20.54 7.60 -9.35
N PRO A 345 -20.60 8.94 -9.57
CA PRO A 345 -20.81 9.93 -8.50
C PRO A 345 -22.11 9.70 -7.72
N GLU A 346 -23.13 9.15 -8.37
CA GLU A 346 -24.42 8.78 -7.74
C GLU A 346 -24.29 7.68 -6.68
N LYS A 347 -23.24 6.87 -6.75
CA LYS A 347 -23.00 5.76 -5.82
C LYS A 347 -22.07 6.10 -4.66
N LYS A 348 -21.54 7.32 -4.55
CA LYS A 348 -20.55 7.72 -3.52
C LYS A 348 -21.03 7.45 -2.10
N GLY A 349 -22.29 7.75 -1.79
CA GLY A 349 -22.87 7.54 -0.47
C GLY A 349 -23.05 6.05 -0.12
N ILE A 350 -23.49 5.26 -1.12
CA ILE A 350 -23.63 3.81 -0.98
C ILE A 350 -22.24 3.18 -0.77
N TYR A 351 -21.25 3.60 -1.57
CA TYR A 351 -19.87 3.13 -1.41
C TYR A 351 -19.32 3.44 -0.02
N PHE A 352 -19.45 4.69 0.45
CA PHE A 352 -18.95 5.08 1.77
C PHE A 352 -19.56 4.22 2.89
N ARG A 353 -20.88 3.97 2.82
CA ARG A 353 -21.58 3.14 3.80
C ARG A 353 -21.08 1.69 3.78
N TRP A 354 -21.01 1.06 2.59
CA TRP A 354 -20.52 -0.30 2.43
C TRP A 354 -19.06 -0.44 2.83
N PHE A 355 -18.25 0.52 2.41
CA PHE A 355 -16.83 0.61 2.78
C PHE A 355 -16.66 0.63 4.30
N THR A 356 -17.37 1.53 5.00
CA THR A 356 -17.26 1.67 6.46
C THR A 356 -17.69 0.38 7.18
N ILE A 357 -18.83 -0.20 6.80
CA ILE A 357 -19.33 -1.44 7.42
C ILE A 357 -18.35 -2.60 7.19
N ALA A 358 -17.88 -2.79 5.96
CA ALA A 358 -16.98 -3.88 5.63
C ALA A 358 -15.61 -3.73 6.32
N ASN A 359 -15.00 -2.54 6.24
CA ASN A 359 -13.70 -2.29 6.88
C ASN A 359 -13.78 -2.40 8.41
N ALA A 360 -14.83 -1.85 9.04
CA ALA A 360 -15.04 -1.99 10.49
C ALA A 360 -15.27 -3.45 10.89
N GLY A 361 -16.04 -4.22 10.09
CA GLY A 361 -16.28 -5.63 10.33
C GLY A 361 -14.99 -6.47 10.25
N PHE A 362 -14.20 -6.29 9.19
CA PHE A 362 -12.90 -6.96 9.06
C PHE A 362 -11.94 -6.57 10.18
N LEU A 363 -11.85 -5.28 10.51
CA LEU A 363 -11.02 -4.80 11.61
C LEU A 363 -11.44 -5.45 12.94
N ALA A 364 -12.75 -5.50 13.25
CA ALA A 364 -13.25 -6.09 14.47
C ALA A 364 -12.91 -7.60 14.57
N VAL A 365 -13.08 -8.36 13.48
CA VAL A 365 -12.73 -9.78 13.45
C VAL A 365 -11.23 -9.98 13.64
N LEU A 366 -10.38 -9.24 12.94
CA LEU A 366 -8.92 -9.37 13.03
C LEU A 366 -8.41 -8.93 14.41
N MET A 367 -8.98 -7.87 15.00
CA MET A 367 -8.66 -7.45 16.37
C MET A 367 -9.10 -8.49 17.40
N ALA A 368 -10.28 -9.12 17.22
CA ALA A 368 -10.70 -10.21 18.09
C ALA A 368 -9.71 -11.39 18.04
N VAL A 369 -9.24 -11.77 16.85
CA VAL A 369 -8.20 -12.80 16.71
C VAL A 369 -6.88 -12.36 17.36
N TYR A 370 -6.49 -11.11 17.21
CA TYR A 370 -5.31 -10.58 17.91
C TYR A 370 -5.43 -10.77 19.43
N PHE A 371 -6.55 -10.39 20.04
CA PHE A 371 -6.74 -10.52 21.47
C PHE A 371 -6.79 -11.99 21.93
N LEU A 372 -7.40 -12.88 21.14
CA LEU A 372 -7.52 -14.30 21.49
C LEU A 372 -6.20 -15.06 21.36
N VAL A 373 -5.38 -14.73 20.36
CA VAL A 373 -4.17 -15.51 20.03
C VAL A 373 -2.89 -14.89 20.56
N PHE A 374 -2.75 -13.57 20.47
CA PHE A 374 -1.49 -12.87 20.75
C PHE A 374 -1.47 -12.10 22.07
N TYR A 375 -2.63 -11.71 22.59
CA TYR A 375 -2.69 -10.96 23.86
C TYR A 375 -2.80 -11.88 25.09
N SER A 376 -3.14 -13.16 24.87
CA SER A 376 -3.25 -14.17 25.93
C SER A 376 -1.94 -14.91 26.21
N ILE A 377 -0.88 -14.60 25.49
CA ILE A 377 0.49 -15.08 25.65
C ILE A 377 1.38 -13.95 26.16
#